data_aad9634b2bb5bfd50df2a73adb1c5c6f
#
_entry.id   aad9634b2bb5bfd50df2a73adb1c5c6f
#
_cell.length_a   1.000
_cell.length_b   1.000
_cell.length_c   1.000
_cell.angle_alpha   90.00
_cell.angle_beta   90.00
_cell.angle_gamma   90.00
#
_symmetry.space_group_name_H-M   'P 1'
#
loop_
_entity.id
_entity.type
_entity.pdbx_description
1 polymer ?
#
loop_
_entity_poly.entity_id
_entity_poly.type
_entity_poly.pdbx_seq_one_letter_code
_entity_poly.pdbx_strand_id
1 'polypeptide(L)'
;MDCICEILEALVFLAIVAVIVFVMAAHVTASAANLKRDEKEKRFVTSSGVEELFPSLHDPPSVELSVIVPSYNEELRLPVMLDEAMDYLENRLKRQASFTYEVIVVDDGSKDKTTQVALQYTKKYSAAKVRVLTLVKNRGKGGAVRLGTLSSRGRLILMADADGATKFADIEKVEAALKDLSSKQGDVAISCGSRAHLQEDAVAKRSFFRNFLMCGFHFLVWFLCVRGVRDTQCGFKLFTREAALLTFSSLHVERWAFDVELLYIAQCLNIPIAEVAVNWTEIGGSKLVPFWSWLQMGRDLIFIRLRYLTGAWKLHPAVKSH
;
A
#
# COMPACT_ATOMS: atom_id res chain seq x y z
N MET A 1 44.59 -14.60 30.47
CA MET A 1 43.36 -15.21 29.86
C MET A 1 42.13 -14.64 30.51
N ASP A 2 42.13 -14.38 31.81
CA ASP A 2 40.98 -13.90 32.58
C ASP A 2 40.48 -12.51 32.13
N CYS A 3 41.35 -11.56 31.86
CA CYS A 3 40.96 -10.20 31.42
C CYS A 3 40.21 -10.17 30.06
N ILE A 4 40.54 -11.10 29.15
CA ILE A 4 39.84 -11.18 27.86
C ILE A 4 38.42 -11.75 28.05
N CYS A 5 38.24 -12.73 28.94
CA CYS A 5 36.95 -13.27 29.32
C CYS A 5 36.06 -12.20 29.98
N GLU A 6 36.58 -11.42 30.93
CA GLU A 6 35.82 -10.35 31.57
C GLU A 6 35.40 -9.24 30.58
N ILE A 7 36.26 -8.88 29.64
CA ILE A 7 35.92 -7.92 28.58
C ILE A 7 34.82 -8.50 27.68
N LEU A 8 34.91 -9.77 27.31
CA LEU A 8 33.91 -10.41 26.48
C LEU A 8 32.56 -10.50 27.18
N GLU A 9 32.54 -10.86 28.46
CA GLU A 9 31.33 -10.90 29.28
C GLU A 9 30.68 -9.51 29.42
N ALA A 10 31.51 -8.48 29.67
CA ALA A 10 31.01 -7.10 29.71
C ALA A 10 30.41 -6.63 28.37
N LEU A 11 31.04 -6.98 27.24
CA LEU A 11 30.54 -6.66 25.92
C LEU A 11 29.21 -7.39 25.62
N VAL A 12 29.10 -8.68 25.99
CA VAL A 12 27.87 -9.45 25.85
C VAL A 12 26.76 -8.85 26.72
N PHE A 13 27.07 -8.50 27.98
CA PHE A 13 26.09 -7.86 28.86
C PHE A 13 25.59 -6.53 28.31
N LEU A 14 26.50 -5.66 27.84
CA LEU A 14 26.14 -4.37 27.22
C LEU A 14 25.29 -4.56 25.97
N ALA A 15 25.58 -5.57 25.14
CA ALA A 15 24.80 -5.90 23.96
C ALA A 15 23.38 -6.35 24.35
N ILE A 16 23.23 -7.19 25.38
CA ILE A 16 21.92 -7.61 25.89
C ILE A 16 21.12 -6.42 26.40
N VAL A 17 21.75 -5.56 27.22
CA VAL A 17 21.08 -4.35 27.73
C VAL A 17 20.65 -3.43 26.59
N ALA A 18 21.49 -3.22 25.57
CA ALA A 18 21.17 -2.42 24.41
C ALA A 18 19.97 -2.99 23.63
N VAL A 19 19.91 -4.32 23.46
CA VAL A 19 18.77 -5.00 22.81
C VAL A 19 17.51 -4.82 23.64
N ILE A 20 17.56 -5.01 24.96
CA ILE A 20 16.40 -4.82 25.85
C ILE A 20 15.89 -3.38 25.77
N VAL A 21 16.78 -2.38 25.86
CA VAL A 21 16.42 -0.96 25.76
C VAL A 21 15.79 -0.65 24.40
N PHE A 22 16.35 -1.20 23.32
CA PHE A 22 15.81 -1.01 21.98
C PHE A 22 14.42 -1.65 21.81
N VAL A 23 14.21 -2.86 22.33
CA VAL A 23 12.88 -3.53 22.30
C VAL A 23 11.88 -2.77 23.16
N MET A 24 12.27 -2.30 24.35
CA MET A 24 11.41 -1.45 25.19
C MET A 24 11.06 -0.13 24.49
N ALA A 25 12.02 0.52 23.87
CA ALA A 25 11.77 1.73 23.10
C ALA A 25 10.82 1.49 21.94
N ALA A 26 10.99 0.38 21.19
CA ALA A 26 10.08 -0.02 20.12
C ALA A 26 8.66 -0.25 20.63
N HIS A 27 8.51 -0.84 21.81
CA HIS A 27 7.21 -1.08 22.45
C HIS A 27 6.55 0.22 22.94
N VAL A 28 7.29 1.04 23.68
CA VAL A 28 6.77 2.30 24.26
C VAL A 28 6.44 3.33 23.19
N THR A 29 7.23 3.38 22.11
CA THR A 29 6.97 4.30 20.98
C THR A 29 5.97 3.75 19.97
N ALA A 30 5.40 2.56 20.20
CA ALA A 30 4.38 2.02 19.35
C ALA A 30 3.11 2.89 19.44
N SER A 31 2.83 3.66 18.40
CA SER A 31 1.54 4.33 18.29
C SER A 31 0.46 3.34 17.93
N ALA A 32 -0.72 3.47 18.51
CA ALA A 32 -1.89 2.79 17.99
C ALA A 32 -2.15 3.22 16.53
N ALA A 33 -2.75 2.32 15.74
CA ALA A 33 -3.16 2.66 14.39
C ALA A 33 -4.01 3.94 14.42
N ASN A 34 -3.46 5.04 13.92
CA ASN A 34 -4.13 6.33 13.99
C ASN A 34 -5.23 6.42 12.92
N LEU A 35 -6.43 5.97 13.28
CA LEU A 35 -7.62 6.04 12.44
C LEU A 35 -8.37 7.38 12.56
N LYS A 36 -7.87 8.32 13.39
CA LYS A 36 -8.53 9.62 13.52
C LYS A 36 -8.47 10.36 12.19
N ARG A 37 -9.64 10.51 11.58
CA ARG A 37 -9.87 11.31 10.39
C ARG A 37 -10.44 12.67 10.80
N ASP A 38 -10.00 13.73 10.12
CA ASP A 38 -10.69 15.00 10.18
C ASP A 38 -12.10 14.87 9.57
N GLU A 39 -13.07 15.65 10.02
CA GLU A 39 -14.42 15.60 9.47
C GLU A 39 -14.45 15.96 7.97
N LYS A 40 -13.53 16.80 7.51
CA LYS A 40 -13.35 17.14 6.09
C LYS A 40 -12.87 15.95 5.26
N GLU A 41 -12.04 15.06 5.84
CA GLU A 41 -11.54 13.86 5.18
C GLU A 41 -12.61 12.77 5.03
N LYS A 42 -13.77 12.92 5.67
CA LYS A 42 -14.90 11.99 5.54
C LYS A 42 -15.86 12.37 4.41
N ARG A 43 -15.62 13.49 3.73
CA ARG A 43 -16.51 14.05 2.71
C ARG A 43 -15.79 14.19 1.37
N PHE A 44 -16.54 14.12 0.31
CA PHE A 44 -16.11 14.44 -1.05
C PHE A 44 -17.07 15.43 -1.69
N VAL A 45 -16.58 16.14 -2.69
CA VAL A 45 -17.39 17.11 -3.45
C VAL A 45 -17.91 16.44 -4.72
N THR A 46 -19.22 16.53 -4.92
CA THR A 46 -19.87 16.01 -6.15
C THR A 46 -19.61 16.93 -7.35
N SER A 47 -19.99 16.49 -8.54
CA SER A 47 -19.91 17.30 -9.77
C SER A 47 -20.78 18.57 -9.72
N SER A 48 -21.81 18.59 -8.87
CA SER A 48 -22.68 19.76 -8.60
C SER A 48 -22.14 20.68 -7.50
N GLY A 49 -21.00 20.35 -6.87
CA GLY A 49 -20.42 21.12 -5.78
C GLY A 49 -21.00 20.82 -4.39
N VAL A 50 -21.85 19.82 -4.27
CA VAL A 50 -22.42 19.39 -2.98
C VAL A 50 -21.44 18.44 -2.27
N GLU A 51 -21.29 18.61 -0.95
CA GLU A 51 -20.50 17.70 -0.12
C GLU A 51 -21.33 16.50 0.33
N GLU A 52 -20.80 15.31 0.09
CA GLU A 52 -21.38 14.04 0.54
C GLU A 52 -20.39 13.25 1.39
N LEU A 53 -20.88 12.34 2.22
CA LEU A 53 -20.04 11.43 3.02
C LEU A 53 -19.50 10.30 2.15
N PHE A 54 -18.24 9.96 2.33
CA PHE A 54 -17.68 8.72 1.77
C PHE A 54 -18.40 7.50 2.37
N PRO A 55 -18.60 6.44 1.58
CA PRO A 55 -19.00 5.15 2.10
C PRO A 55 -17.89 4.56 2.99
N SER A 56 -18.19 3.49 3.68
CA SER A 56 -17.24 2.74 4.49
C SER A 56 -16.92 1.38 3.88
N LEU A 57 -15.68 0.94 4.01
CA LEU A 57 -15.31 -0.45 3.68
C LEU A 57 -16.08 -1.48 4.53
N HIS A 58 -16.64 -1.07 5.68
CA HIS A 58 -17.49 -1.92 6.52
C HIS A 58 -18.92 -2.10 5.98
N ASP A 59 -19.36 -1.23 5.07
CA ASP A 59 -20.68 -1.34 4.44
C ASP A 59 -20.68 -2.47 3.37
N PRO A 60 -21.82 -3.05 3.01
CA PRO A 60 -21.89 -3.98 1.89
C PRO A 60 -21.36 -3.36 0.59
N PRO A 61 -20.70 -4.15 -0.30
CA PRO A 61 -20.18 -3.63 -1.55
C PRO A 61 -21.33 -3.19 -2.47
N SER A 62 -21.15 -2.05 -3.15
CA SER A 62 -22.13 -1.52 -4.10
C SER A 62 -21.59 -1.36 -5.53
N VAL A 63 -20.30 -1.59 -5.74
CA VAL A 63 -19.65 -1.69 -7.04
C VAL A 63 -18.69 -2.87 -7.08
N GLU A 64 -18.34 -3.33 -8.27
CA GLU A 64 -17.45 -4.47 -8.44
C GLU A 64 -16.00 -4.10 -8.10
N LEU A 65 -15.52 -2.95 -8.55
CA LEU A 65 -14.12 -2.54 -8.41
C LEU A 65 -14.00 -1.13 -7.83
N SER A 66 -13.18 -0.96 -6.81
CA SER A 66 -12.66 0.34 -6.36
C SER A 66 -11.17 0.45 -6.69
N VAL A 67 -10.78 1.52 -7.38
CA VAL A 67 -9.38 1.84 -7.68
C VAL A 67 -8.93 2.96 -6.74
N ILE A 68 -7.92 2.71 -5.94
CA ILE A 68 -7.37 3.67 -4.98
C ILE A 68 -6.06 4.24 -5.53
N VAL A 69 -6.02 5.55 -5.75
CA VAL A 69 -4.91 6.25 -6.39
C VAL A 69 -4.31 7.26 -5.41
N PRO A 70 -3.29 6.87 -4.61
CA PRO A 70 -2.60 7.79 -3.71
C PRO A 70 -1.79 8.81 -4.52
N SER A 71 -1.99 10.10 -4.24
CA SER A 71 -1.41 11.20 -5.01
C SER A 71 -0.80 12.25 -4.07
N TYR A 72 0.43 12.67 -4.35
CA TYR A 72 1.09 13.77 -3.65
C TYR A 72 1.98 14.55 -4.59
N ASN A 73 1.58 15.78 -4.95
CA ASN A 73 2.23 16.63 -5.94
C ASN A 73 2.38 15.89 -7.30
N GLU A 74 1.25 15.47 -7.86
CA GLU A 74 1.15 14.66 -9.08
C GLU A 74 0.41 15.39 -10.21
N GLU A 75 0.31 16.71 -10.18
CA GLU A 75 -0.46 17.50 -11.16
C GLU A 75 -0.14 17.16 -12.62
N LEU A 76 1.12 16.78 -12.93
CA LEU A 76 1.57 16.46 -14.29
C LEU A 76 1.41 14.98 -14.67
N ARG A 77 1.52 14.06 -13.69
CA ARG A 77 1.50 12.61 -13.95
C ARG A 77 0.12 11.99 -13.77
N LEU A 78 -0.66 12.52 -12.81
CA LEU A 78 -2.01 12.04 -12.52
C LEU A 78 -2.94 12.01 -13.74
N PRO A 79 -2.95 13.01 -14.65
CA PRO A 79 -3.76 12.95 -15.87
C PRO A 79 -3.44 11.74 -16.76
N VAL A 80 -2.16 11.45 -16.95
CA VAL A 80 -1.71 10.33 -17.81
C VAL A 80 -2.24 9.00 -17.25
N MET A 81 -2.09 8.79 -15.95
CA MET A 81 -2.60 7.60 -15.27
C MET A 81 -4.12 7.51 -15.31
N LEU A 82 -4.81 8.62 -15.00
CA LEU A 82 -6.27 8.61 -14.98
C LEU A 82 -6.88 8.45 -16.37
N ASP A 83 -6.30 9.05 -17.41
CA ASP A 83 -6.79 8.86 -18.78
C ASP A 83 -6.67 7.40 -19.21
N GLU A 84 -5.53 6.74 -18.97
CA GLU A 84 -5.37 5.31 -19.27
C GLU A 84 -6.35 4.45 -18.46
N ALA A 85 -6.47 4.70 -17.16
CA ALA A 85 -7.37 3.96 -16.29
C ALA A 85 -8.83 4.13 -16.69
N MET A 86 -9.27 5.36 -16.93
CA MET A 86 -10.66 5.65 -17.29
C MET A 86 -11.03 5.11 -18.68
N ASP A 87 -10.12 5.21 -19.65
CA ASP A 87 -10.33 4.61 -20.99
C ASP A 87 -10.50 3.10 -20.88
N TYR A 88 -9.67 2.43 -20.08
CA TYR A 88 -9.81 0.99 -19.85
C TYR A 88 -11.15 0.65 -19.15
N LEU A 89 -11.49 1.34 -18.06
CA LEU A 89 -12.67 1.07 -17.24
C LEU A 89 -13.97 1.36 -18.00
N GLU A 90 -14.04 2.45 -18.75
CA GLU A 90 -15.20 2.78 -19.61
C GLU A 90 -15.36 1.78 -20.76
N ASN A 91 -14.28 1.33 -21.37
CA ASN A 91 -14.34 0.31 -22.40
C ASN A 91 -14.76 -1.05 -21.83
N ARG A 92 -14.33 -1.38 -20.61
CA ARG A 92 -14.80 -2.60 -19.91
C ARG A 92 -16.29 -2.52 -19.58
N LEU A 93 -16.77 -1.37 -19.11
CA LEU A 93 -18.17 -1.12 -18.83
C LEU A 93 -19.04 -1.29 -20.10
N LYS A 94 -18.57 -0.80 -21.26
CA LYS A 94 -19.27 -1.00 -22.54
C LYS A 94 -19.35 -2.47 -22.96
N ARG A 95 -18.30 -3.25 -22.69
CA ARG A 95 -18.25 -4.68 -23.03
C ARG A 95 -19.03 -5.56 -22.06
N GLN A 96 -19.13 -5.14 -20.79
CA GLN A 96 -19.76 -5.88 -19.70
C GLN A 96 -20.68 -4.96 -18.91
N ALA A 97 -21.96 -4.93 -19.26
CA ALA A 97 -22.95 -4.01 -18.66
C ALA A 97 -23.15 -4.20 -17.14
N SER A 98 -22.84 -5.39 -16.60
CA SER A 98 -22.90 -5.68 -15.16
C SER A 98 -21.66 -5.16 -14.38
N PHE A 99 -20.60 -4.77 -15.08
CA PHE A 99 -19.39 -4.24 -14.44
C PHE A 99 -19.66 -2.83 -13.93
N THR A 100 -19.30 -2.60 -12.67
CA THR A 100 -19.41 -1.29 -12.02
C THR A 100 -18.11 -0.97 -11.32
N TYR A 101 -17.73 0.30 -11.29
CA TYR A 101 -16.47 0.71 -10.70
C TYR A 101 -16.53 2.10 -10.08
N GLU A 102 -15.54 2.39 -9.23
CA GLU A 102 -15.20 3.73 -8.79
C GLU A 102 -13.66 3.91 -8.78
N VAL A 103 -13.23 5.14 -8.91
CA VAL A 103 -11.84 5.59 -8.72
C VAL A 103 -11.84 6.59 -7.57
N ILE A 104 -11.02 6.36 -6.55
CA ILE A 104 -10.82 7.28 -5.43
C ILE A 104 -9.40 7.82 -5.53
N VAL A 105 -9.26 9.06 -5.98
CA VAL A 105 -7.99 9.78 -5.92
C VAL A 105 -7.82 10.30 -4.51
N VAL A 106 -6.74 9.89 -3.84
CA VAL A 106 -6.44 10.34 -2.48
C VAL A 106 -5.30 11.36 -2.54
N ASP A 107 -5.64 12.61 -2.40
CA ASP A 107 -4.67 13.70 -2.34
C ASP A 107 -4.10 13.81 -0.92
N ASP A 108 -2.84 13.43 -0.77
CA ASP A 108 -2.13 13.39 0.51
C ASP A 108 -1.57 14.78 0.91
N GLY A 109 -2.40 15.81 0.86
CA GLY A 109 -2.05 17.16 1.22
C GLY A 109 -1.07 17.81 0.24
N SER A 110 -1.33 17.69 -1.07
CA SER A 110 -0.52 18.30 -2.14
C SER A 110 -0.46 19.81 -2.03
N LYS A 111 0.65 20.37 -2.52
CA LYS A 111 0.89 21.83 -2.58
C LYS A 111 0.76 22.39 -3.99
N ASP A 112 0.62 21.52 -4.99
CA ASP A 112 0.40 21.83 -6.39
C ASP A 112 -1.10 21.74 -6.76
N LYS A 113 -1.42 21.62 -8.04
CA LYS A 113 -2.80 21.54 -8.52
C LYS A 113 -3.37 20.11 -8.58
N THR A 114 -2.79 19.14 -7.86
CA THR A 114 -3.23 17.74 -7.87
C THR A 114 -4.73 17.60 -7.59
N THR A 115 -5.24 18.23 -6.51
CA THR A 115 -6.67 18.21 -6.17
C THR A 115 -7.54 18.76 -7.31
N GLN A 116 -7.15 19.92 -7.89
CA GLN A 116 -7.91 20.56 -8.96
C GLN A 116 -7.97 19.65 -10.21
N VAL A 117 -6.84 19.03 -10.55
CA VAL A 117 -6.76 18.06 -11.65
C VAL A 117 -7.71 16.89 -11.39
N ALA A 118 -7.67 16.27 -10.21
CA ALA A 118 -8.55 15.16 -9.86
C ALA A 118 -10.04 15.53 -9.92
N LEU A 119 -10.42 16.73 -9.45
CA LEU A 119 -11.80 17.23 -9.50
C LEU A 119 -12.31 17.46 -10.93
N GLN A 120 -11.45 17.68 -11.93
CA GLN A 120 -11.86 17.73 -13.33
C GLN A 120 -12.39 16.37 -13.80
N TYR A 121 -11.80 15.26 -13.33
CA TYR A 121 -12.30 13.91 -13.62
C TYR A 121 -13.63 13.63 -12.92
N THR A 122 -13.82 14.13 -11.67
CA THR A 122 -15.13 14.07 -11.01
C THR A 122 -16.20 14.79 -11.82
N LYS A 123 -15.89 15.96 -12.40
CA LYS A 123 -16.82 16.69 -13.28
C LYS A 123 -17.09 15.94 -14.59
N LYS A 124 -16.08 15.33 -15.20
CA LYS A 124 -16.16 14.62 -16.49
C LYS A 124 -16.92 13.30 -16.36
N TYR A 125 -16.69 12.52 -15.30
CA TYR A 125 -17.21 11.17 -15.16
C TYR A 125 -18.27 11.00 -14.05
N SER A 126 -18.63 12.04 -13.36
CA SER A 126 -19.48 12.11 -12.16
C SER A 126 -18.84 11.54 -10.90
N ALA A 127 -19.33 11.99 -9.73
CA ALA A 127 -18.92 11.48 -8.43
C ALA A 127 -19.35 10.02 -8.17
N ALA A 128 -20.23 9.47 -8.98
CA ALA A 128 -20.55 8.05 -8.94
C ALA A 128 -19.35 7.19 -9.38
N LYS A 129 -18.49 7.72 -10.28
CA LYS A 129 -17.33 7.02 -10.83
C LYS A 129 -15.98 7.54 -10.31
N VAL A 130 -15.83 8.85 -10.11
CA VAL A 130 -14.55 9.43 -9.66
C VAL A 130 -14.80 10.33 -8.46
N ARG A 131 -14.13 10.04 -7.34
CA ARG A 131 -14.15 10.83 -6.11
C ARG A 131 -12.76 11.26 -5.71
N VAL A 132 -12.67 12.39 -5.03
CA VAL A 132 -11.42 12.92 -4.51
C VAL A 132 -11.51 12.98 -2.98
N LEU A 133 -10.61 12.25 -2.32
CA LEU A 133 -10.38 12.33 -0.89
C LEU A 133 -9.18 13.24 -0.64
N THR A 134 -9.40 14.43 -0.12
CA THR A 134 -8.33 15.37 0.19
C THR A 134 -7.97 15.29 1.67
N LEU A 135 -6.72 14.94 1.97
CA LEU A 135 -6.22 14.88 3.34
C LEU A 135 -5.80 16.27 3.82
N VAL A 136 -6.14 16.59 5.06
CA VAL A 136 -5.81 17.90 5.68
C VAL A 136 -4.29 18.06 5.86
N LYS A 137 -3.58 16.95 6.05
CA LYS A 137 -2.13 16.90 6.19
C LYS A 137 -1.56 15.69 5.49
N ASN A 138 -0.30 15.81 5.04
CA ASN A 138 0.42 14.67 4.48
C ASN A 138 0.60 13.57 5.53
N ARG A 139 0.07 12.38 5.24
CA ARG A 139 0.19 11.17 6.06
C ARG A 139 1.18 10.18 5.47
N GLY A 140 1.64 10.41 4.25
CA GLY A 140 2.47 9.48 3.49
C GLY A 140 1.63 8.46 2.71
N LYS A 141 2.29 7.75 1.78
CA LYS A 141 1.65 6.84 0.84
C LYS A 141 0.76 5.79 1.53
N GLY A 142 1.26 5.17 2.60
CA GLY A 142 0.49 4.17 3.35
C GLY A 142 -0.76 4.75 4.00
N GLY A 143 -0.67 5.95 4.58
CA GLY A 143 -1.81 6.65 5.16
C GLY A 143 -2.86 7.00 4.11
N ALA A 144 -2.43 7.49 2.94
CA ALA A 144 -3.31 7.82 1.83
C ALA A 144 -4.03 6.57 1.29
N VAL A 145 -3.29 5.49 0.99
CA VAL A 145 -3.87 4.23 0.52
C VAL A 145 -4.85 3.67 1.53
N ARG A 146 -4.48 3.67 2.82
CA ARG A 146 -5.36 3.19 3.89
C ARG A 146 -6.68 3.94 3.96
N LEU A 147 -6.64 5.27 3.98
CA LEU A 147 -7.86 6.07 4.08
C LEU A 147 -8.73 5.97 2.82
N GLY A 148 -8.12 5.90 1.64
CA GLY A 148 -8.83 5.63 0.39
C GLY A 148 -9.52 4.27 0.40
N THR A 149 -8.80 3.21 0.80
CA THR A 149 -9.35 1.86 0.92
C THR A 149 -10.50 1.80 1.90
N LEU A 150 -10.36 2.38 3.10
CA LEU A 150 -11.43 2.41 4.11
C LEU A 150 -12.65 3.25 3.68
N SER A 151 -12.53 4.07 2.63
CA SER A 151 -13.61 4.89 2.04
C SER A 151 -14.21 4.26 0.79
N SER A 152 -13.79 3.04 0.41
CA SER A 152 -14.20 2.36 -0.81
C SER A 152 -15.45 1.51 -0.61
N ARG A 153 -16.15 1.25 -1.73
CA ARG A 153 -17.37 0.44 -1.76
C ARG A 153 -17.30 -0.75 -2.73
N GLY A 154 -16.12 -1.05 -3.26
CA GLY A 154 -15.89 -2.15 -4.19
C GLY A 154 -15.92 -3.52 -3.53
N ARG A 155 -16.29 -4.54 -4.30
CA ARG A 155 -16.10 -5.94 -3.96
C ARG A 155 -14.61 -6.31 -4.07
N LEU A 156 -13.93 -5.73 -5.05
CA LEU A 156 -12.48 -5.78 -5.25
C LEU A 156 -11.89 -4.39 -5.05
N ILE A 157 -10.71 -4.31 -4.44
CA ILE A 157 -10.00 -3.07 -4.20
C ILE A 157 -8.62 -3.13 -4.87
N LEU A 158 -8.39 -2.28 -5.87
CA LEU A 158 -7.09 -2.13 -6.53
C LEU A 158 -6.37 -0.90 -5.98
N MET A 159 -5.18 -1.07 -5.49
CA MET A 159 -4.23 0.02 -5.30
C MET A 159 -3.45 0.23 -6.61
N ALA A 160 -3.39 1.46 -7.10
CA ALA A 160 -2.64 1.82 -8.30
C ALA A 160 -1.93 3.17 -8.11
N ASP A 161 -0.62 3.23 -8.41
CA ASP A 161 0.16 4.46 -8.27
C ASP A 161 -0.25 5.54 -9.26
N ALA A 162 -0.21 6.81 -8.82
CA ALA A 162 -0.64 7.98 -9.60
C ALA A 162 0.31 8.38 -10.74
N ASP A 163 1.50 7.75 -10.83
CA ASP A 163 2.52 8.10 -11.80
C ASP A 163 2.36 7.43 -13.18
N GLY A 164 1.44 6.46 -13.30
CA GLY A 164 1.22 5.72 -14.54
C GLY A 164 2.34 4.75 -14.92
N ALA A 165 3.23 4.42 -13.98
CA ALA A 165 4.36 3.53 -14.25
C ALA A 165 3.93 2.09 -14.60
N THR A 166 2.83 1.61 -14.01
CA THR A 166 2.27 0.28 -14.31
C THR A 166 1.15 0.41 -15.34
N LYS A 167 1.20 -0.39 -16.41
CA LYS A 167 0.15 -0.43 -17.42
C LYS A 167 -1.17 -0.87 -16.79
N PHE A 168 -2.21 -0.02 -16.87
CA PHE A 168 -3.48 -0.26 -16.18
C PHE A 168 -4.20 -1.54 -16.66
N ALA A 169 -4.08 -1.89 -17.95
CA ALA A 169 -4.67 -3.12 -18.49
C ALA A 169 -4.15 -4.42 -17.84
N ASP A 170 -3.01 -4.38 -17.14
CA ASP A 170 -2.49 -5.52 -16.39
C ASP A 170 -3.38 -5.89 -15.17
N ILE A 171 -4.43 -5.10 -14.91
CA ILE A 171 -5.48 -5.49 -13.96
C ILE A 171 -6.07 -6.86 -14.31
N GLU A 172 -6.20 -7.21 -15.59
CA GLU A 172 -6.70 -8.53 -16.02
C GLU A 172 -5.84 -9.67 -15.50
N LYS A 173 -4.51 -9.48 -15.44
CA LYS A 173 -3.57 -10.49 -14.94
C LYS A 173 -3.71 -10.68 -13.42
N VAL A 174 -3.80 -9.58 -12.67
CA VAL A 174 -3.94 -9.66 -11.21
C VAL A 174 -5.34 -10.14 -10.80
N GLU A 175 -6.39 -9.82 -11.58
CA GLU A 175 -7.74 -10.37 -11.39
C GLU A 175 -7.78 -11.88 -11.66
N ALA A 176 -7.13 -12.35 -12.71
CA ALA A 176 -7.06 -13.77 -13.05
C ALA A 176 -6.36 -14.57 -11.94
N ALA A 177 -5.23 -14.07 -11.45
CA ALA A 177 -4.50 -14.71 -10.36
C ALA A 177 -5.29 -14.68 -9.03
N LEU A 178 -5.98 -13.57 -8.73
CA LEU A 178 -6.83 -13.47 -7.55
C LEU A 178 -7.99 -14.48 -7.61
N LYS A 179 -8.62 -14.62 -8.78
CA LYS A 179 -9.71 -15.58 -9.01
C LYS A 179 -9.23 -17.02 -8.85
N ASP A 180 -8.05 -17.35 -9.35
CA ASP A 180 -7.45 -18.69 -9.19
C ASP A 180 -7.18 -19.00 -7.71
N LEU A 181 -6.64 -18.02 -6.94
CA LEU A 181 -6.45 -18.17 -5.50
C LEU A 181 -7.78 -18.37 -4.77
N SER A 182 -8.77 -17.51 -5.04
CA SER A 182 -10.08 -17.56 -4.37
C SER A 182 -10.79 -18.89 -4.63
N SER A 183 -10.65 -19.46 -5.83
CA SER A 183 -11.24 -20.77 -6.14
C SER A 183 -10.60 -21.95 -5.37
N LYS A 184 -9.34 -21.79 -4.96
CA LYS A 184 -8.57 -22.87 -4.29
C LYS A 184 -8.51 -22.75 -2.78
N GLN A 185 -8.52 -21.52 -2.25
CA GLN A 185 -8.18 -21.23 -0.86
C GLN A 185 -9.23 -20.36 -0.13
N GLY A 186 -10.36 -20.06 -0.78
CA GLY A 186 -11.43 -19.22 -0.21
C GLY A 186 -11.40 -17.77 -0.69
N ASP A 187 -12.46 -17.03 -0.37
CA ASP A 187 -12.73 -15.70 -0.94
C ASP A 187 -11.81 -14.57 -0.40
N VAL A 188 -10.92 -14.87 0.54
CA VAL A 188 -10.01 -13.88 1.13
C VAL A 188 -8.63 -14.06 0.50
N ALA A 189 -8.24 -13.15 -0.40
CA ALA A 189 -6.99 -13.28 -1.15
C ALA A 189 -6.43 -11.91 -1.58
N ILE A 190 -5.13 -11.89 -1.92
CA ILE A 190 -4.39 -10.73 -2.44
C ILE A 190 -3.62 -11.15 -3.69
N SER A 191 -3.64 -10.29 -4.73
CA SER A 191 -2.80 -10.45 -5.91
C SER A 191 -1.93 -9.20 -6.09
N CYS A 192 -0.61 -9.39 -6.10
CA CYS A 192 0.38 -8.32 -6.21
C CYS A 192 1.01 -8.31 -7.60
N GLY A 193 1.03 -7.15 -8.24
CA GLY A 193 1.91 -6.93 -9.38
C GLY A 193 3.39 -7.05 -8.97
N SER A 194 4.25 -7.45 -9.88
CA SER A 194 5.67 -7.61 -9.64
C SER A 194 6.51 -7.14 -10.82
N ARG A 195 7.59 -6.43 -10.52
CA ARG A 195 8.62 -5.97 -11.44
C ARG A 195 9.87 -6.85 -11.38
N ALA A 196 9.83 -7.96 -10.64
CA ALA A 196 11.00 -8.79 -10.36
C ALA A 196 11.67 -9.30 -11.65
N HIS A 197 10.87 -9.62 -12.68
CA HIS A 197 11.36 -10.03 -14.00
C HIS A 197 12.15 -8.94 -14.75
N LEU A 198 11.90 -7.65 -14.46
CA LEU A 198 12.60 -6.51 -15.05
C LEU A 198 13.90 -6.16 -14.30
N GLN A 199 14.07 -6.69 -13.09
CA GLN A 199 15.24 -6.38 -12.27
C GLN A 199 16.52 -7.05 -12.79
N GLU A 200 16.42 -8.20 -13.40
CA GLU A 200 17.55 -8.94 -13.95
C GLU A 200 18.29 -8.12 -15.02
N ASP A 201 17.54 -7.49 -15.93
CA ASP A 201 18.11 -6.60 -16.96
C ASP A 201 18.60 -5.27 -16.39
N ALA A 202 17.98 -4.76 -15.33
CA ALA A 202 18.32 -3.49 -14.71
C ALA A 202 19.56 -3.57 -13.80
N VAL A 203 19.83 -4.73 -13.17
CA VAL A 203 21.00 -4.94 -12.30
C VAL A 203 22.29 -4.75 -13.08
N ALA A 204 22.33 -5.18 -14.35
CA ALA A 204 23.51 -5.05 -15.21
C ALA A 204 23.89 -3.58 -15.53
N LYS A 205 22.93 -2.65 -15.43
CA LYS A 205 23.11 -1.21 -15.77
C LYS A 205 23.30 -0.29 -14.57
N ARG A 206 23.12 -0.79 -13.33
CA ARG A 206 23.14 0.02 -12.11
C ARG A 206 24.50 -0.02 -11.42
N SER A 207 24.83 1.02 -10.62
CA SER A 207 26.05 1.05 -9.83
C SER A 207 26.06 -0.09 -8.79
N PHE A 208 27.26 -0.64 -8.52
CA PHE A 208 27.47 -1.70 -7.51
C PHE A 208 26.88 -1.34 -6.14
N PHE A 209 27.05 -0.10 -5.69
CA PHE A 209 26.52 0.37 -4.40
C PHE A 209 24.98 0.35 -4.35
N ARG A 210 24.30 0.76 -5.42
CA ARG A 210 22.83 0.72 -5.52
C ARG A 210 22.31 -0.73 -5.49
N ASN A 211 23.01 -1.65 -6.17
CA ASN A 211 22.67 -3.06 -6.15
C ASN A 211 22.86 -3.67 -4.75
N PHE A 212 23.96 -3.33 -4.07
CA PHE A 212 24.23 -3.79 -2.71
C PHE A 212 23.14 -3.34 -1.73
N LEU A 213 22.76 -2.06 -1.76
CA LEU A 213 21.66 -1.54 -0.93
C LEU A 213 20.32 -2.23 -1.24
N MET A 214 20.03 -2.46 -2.51
CA MET A 214 18.83 -3.15 -2.94
C MET A 214 18.80 -4.60 -2.42
N CYS A 215 19.88 -5.36 -2.60
CA CYS A 215 19.99 -6.73 -2.07
C CYS A 215 19.87 -6.76 -0.54
N GLY A 216 20.52 -5.83 0.15
CA GLY A 216 20.43 -5.69 1.61
C GLY A 216 18.99 -5.42 2.07
N PHE A 217 18.27 -4.54 1.38
CA PHE A 217 16.87 -4.26 1.68
C PHE A 217 15.98 -5.50 1.45
N HIS A 218 16.11 -6.19 0.33
CA HIS A 218 15.36 -7.42 0.04
C HIS A 218 15.67 -8.52 1.07
N PHE A 219 16.93 -8.65 1.50
CA PHE A 219 17.31 -9.58 2.55
C PHE A 219 16.63 -9.22 3.89
N LEU A 220 16.62 -7.94 4.28
CA LEU A 220 15.93 -7.50 5.51
C LEU A 220 14.43 -7.77 5.45
N VAL A 221 13.79 -7.48 4.31
CA VAL A 221 12.35 -7.78 4.12
C VAL A 221 12.09 -9.26 4.29
N TRP A 222 12.86 -10.12 3.61
CA TRP A 222 12.70 -11.57 3.67
C TRP A 222 12.96 -12.13 5.08
N PHE A 223 14.02 -11.64 5.74
CA PHE A 223 14.41 -12.13 7.06
C PHE A 223 13.46 -11.69 8.16
N LEU A 224 13.03 -10.42 8.15
CA LEU A 224 12.25 -9.82 9.24
C LEU A 224 10.73 -9.94 9.02
N CYS A 225 10.25 -9.81 7.80
CA CYS A 225 8.83 -9.51 7.56
C CYS A 225 8.15 -10.50 6.60
N VAL A 226 8.49 -10.49 5.30
CA VAL A 226 7.69 -11.12 4.25
C VAL A 226 8.50 -12.15 3.48
N ARG A 227 7.96 -13.37 3.37
CA ARG A 227 8.57 -14.46 2.60
C ARG A 227 7.71 -14.81 1.39
N GLY A 228 8.34 -15.29 0.31
CA GLY A 228 7.61 -15.78 -0.86
C GLY A 228 7.05 -14.71 -1.80
N VAL A 229 7.26 -13.41 -1.52
CA VAL A 229 6.94 -12.30 -2.42
C VAL A 229 8.24 -11.59 -2.76
N ARG A 230 8.58 -11.52 -4.05
CA ARG A 230 9.85 -10.95 -4.53
C ARG A 230 9.80 -9.43 -4.64
N ASP A 231 8.68 -8.86 -5.10
CA ASP A 231 8.47 -7.41 -5.22
C ASP A 231 7.36 -6.94 -4.28
N THR A 232 7.71 -6.69 -3.02
CA THR A 232 6.75 -6.23 -2.01
C THR A 232 6.29 -4.79 -2.23
N GLN A 233 7.03 -3.98 -3.00
CA GLN A 233 6.80 -2.54 -3.14
C GLN A 233 6.15 -2.13 -4.48
N CYS A 234 5.70 -3.08 -5.30
CA CYS A 234 4.93 -2.74 -6.49
C CYS A 234 3.61 -2.08 -6.09
N GLY A 235 3.37 -0.87 -6.61
CA GLY A 235 2.17 -0.08 -6.33
C GLY A 235 0.91 -0.54 -7.06
N PHE A 236 0.85 -1.80 -7.49
CA PHE A 236 -0.29 -2.36 -8.21
C PHE A 236 -0.73 -3.66 -7.53
N LYS A 237 -1.65 -3.56 -6.56
CA LYS A 237 -2.11 -4.68 -5.74
C LYS A 237 -3.63 -4.74 -5.70
N LEU A 238 -4.18 -5.92 -5.94
CA LEU A 238 -5.61 -6.20 -5.92
C LEU A 238 -5.96 -7.04 -4.69
N PHE A 239 -6.98 -6.62 -3.98
CA PHE A 239 -7.48 -7.25 -2.77
C PHE A 239 -8.93 -7.66 -2.95
N THR A 240 -9.33 -8.80 -2.41
CA THR A 240 -10.73 -8.99 -2.08
C THR A 240 -11.14 -8.02 -0.96
N ARG A 241 -12.42 -7.66 -0.88
CA ARG A 241 -12.90 -6.71 0.14
C ARG A 241 -12.56 -7.13 1.56
N GLU A 242 -12.71 -8.40 1.87
CA GLU A 242 -12.41 -8.92 3.20
C GLU A 242 -10.90 -8.89 3.50
N ALA A 243 -10.05 -9.27 2.53
CA ALA A 243 -8.60 -9.13 2.67
C ALA A 243 -8.19 -7.67 2.90
N ALA A 244 -8.79 -6.72 2.18
CA ALA A 244 -8.55 -5.30 2.38
C ALA A 244 -9.00 -4.84 3.78
N LEU A 245 -10.18 -5.26 4.24
CA LEU A 245 -10.69 -4.91 5.57
C LEU A 245 -9.76 -5.41 6.67
N LEU A 246 -9.34 -6.67 6.62
CA LEU A 246 -8.45 -7.28 7.61
C LEU A 246 -7.07 -6.62 7.66
N THR A 247 -6.48 -6.36 6.50
CA THR A 247 -5.12 -5.83 6.40
C THR A 247 -5.06 -4.34 6.69
N PHE A 248 -5.91 -3.52 6.07
CA PHE A 248 -5.87 -2.07 6.24
C PHE A 248 -6.41 -1.59 7.59
N SER A 249 -7.29 -2.36 8.26
CA SER A 249 -7.71 -2.04 9.63
C SER A 249 -6.57 -2.23 10.65
N SER A 250 -5.66 -3.16 10.37
CA SER A 250 -4.50 -3.47 11.24
C SER A 250 -3.23 -2.69 10.86
N LEU A 251 -3.23 -1.94 9.76
CA LEU A 251 -2.04 -1.23 9.25
C LEU A 251 -1.66 -0.06 10.15
N HIS A 252 -0.38 0.09 10.50
CA HIS A 252 0.15 1.16 11.37
C HIS A 252 1.12 2.09 10.65
N VAL A 253 1.90 1.56 9.68
CA VAL A 253 2.89 2.34 8.94
C VAL A 253 2.21 3.21 7.89
N GLU A 254 2.36 4.53 8.02
CA GLU A 254 1.76 5.49 7.10
C GLU A 254 2.68 5.85 5.92
N ARG A 255 4.01 5.56 6.02
CA ARG A 255 4.99 5.93 4.98
C ARG A 255 5.36 4.74 4.08
N TRP A 256 6.55 4.76 3.51
CA TRP A 256 6.99 3.85 2.43
C TRP A 256 7.01 2.35 2.79
N ALA A 257 7.26 2.00 4.05
CA ALA A 257 7.32 0.59 4.47
C ALA A 257 5.93 -0.06 4.69
N PHE A 258 4.83 0.67 4.45
CA PHE A 258 3.47 0.16 4.62
C PHE A 258 3.18 -1.08 3.76
N ASP A 259 3.74 -1.13 2.55
CA ASP A 259 3.59 -2.27 1.64
C ASP A 259 4.10 -3.57 2.26
N VAL A 260 5.23 -3.48 2.99
CA VAL A 260 5.79 -4.64 3.69
C VAL A 260 4.95 -5.00 4.91
N GLU A 261 4.51 -4.02 5.70
CA GLU A 261 3.61 -4.28 6.84
C GLU A 261 2.30 -4.93 6.37
N LEU A 262 1.72 -4.44 5.28
CA LEU A 262 0.48 -4.95 4.70
C LEU A 262 0.59 -6.45 4.36
N LEU A 263 1.66 -6.84 3.67
CA LEU A 263 1.91 -8.24 3.31
C LEU A 263 2.31 -9.08 4.53
N TYR A 264 3.01 -8.50 5.50
CA TYR A 264 3.30 -9.14 6.77
C TYR A 264 2.01 -9.48 7.55
N ILE A 265 1.08 -8.53 7.65
CA ILE A 265 -0.24 -8.74 8.24
C ILE A 265 -0.99 -9.86 7.51
N ALA A 266 -0.98 -9.82 6.17
CA ALA A 266 -1.62 -10.84 5.36
C ALA A 266 -1.06 -12.25 5.65
N GLN A 267 0.27 -12.38 5.73
CA GLN A 267 0.91 -13.66 6.07
C GLN A 267 0.60 -14.12 7.50
N CYS A 268 0.58 -13.21 8.47
CA CYS A 268 0.19 -13.54 9.85
C CYS A 268 -1.27 -14.02 9.95
N LEU A 269 -2.15 -13.53 9.06
CA LEU A 269 -3.56 -13.93 8.97
C LEU A 269 -3.78 -15.13 8.03
N ASN A 270 -2.71 -15.72 7.47
CA ASN A 270 -2.75 -16.79 6.47
C ASN A 270 -3.58 -16.44 5.23
N ILE A 271 -3.61 -15.17 4.84
CA ILE A 271 -4.25 -14.72 3.60
C ILE A 271 -3.34 -15.11 2.42
N PRO A 272 -3.85 -15.87 1.44
CA PRO A 272 -3.05 -16.26 0.28
C PRO A 272 -2.71 -15.06 -0.59
N ILE A 273 -1.45 -15.04 -1.08
CA ILE A 273 -0.89 -13.95 -1.89
C ILE A 273 -0.37 -14.54 -3.19
N ALA A 274 -0.85 -14.03 -4.34
CA ALA A 274 -0.25 -14.28 -5.65
C ALA A 274 0.68 -13.13 -6.04
N GLU A 275 1.76 -13.44 -6.72
CA GLU A 275 2.67 -12.46 -7.34
C GLU A 275 2.63 -12.62 -8.86
N VAL A 276 2.36 -11.52 -9.57
CA VAL A 276 2.08 -11.52 -11.01
C VAL A 276 2.96 -10.50 -11.73
N ALA A 277 3.68 -10.92 -12.78
CA ALA A 277 4.48 -10.03 -13.59
C ALA A 277 3.61 -8.98 -14.30
N VAL A 278 3.92 -7.69 -14.09
CA VAL A 278 3.23 -6.55 -14.72
C VAL A 278 4.16 -5.75 -15.62
N ASN A 279 3.60 -5.11 -16.63
CA ASN A 279 4.32 -4.17 -17.48
C ASN A 279 4.53 -2.86 -16.71
N TRP A 280 5.79 -2.53 -16.47
CA TRP A 280 6.17 -1.36 -15.71
C TRP A 280 7.26 -0.57 -16.44
N THR A 281 7.14 0.75 -16.41
CA THR A 281 8.10 1.67 -17.01
C THR A 281 8.56 2.67 -15.98
N GLU A 282 9.85 2.96 -15.90
CA GLU A 282 10.39 3.96 -14.98
C GLU A 282 9.94 5.36 -15.41
N ILE A 283 9.16 6.02 -14.57
CA ILE A 283 8.70 7.40 -14.79
C ILE A 283 9.52 8.35 -13.92
N GLY A 284 10.00 9.43 -14.50
CA GLY A 284 10.75 10.47 -13.78
C GLY A 284 9.92 11.13 -12.66
N GLY A 285 10.60 11.78 -11.70
CA GLY A 285 9.94 12.52 -10.62
C GLY A 285 9.65 11.69 -9.36
N SER A 286 10.44 10.64 -9.11
CA SER A 286 10.36 9.86 -7.86
C SER A 286 10.48 10.77 -6.63
N LYS A 287 9.60 10.57 -5.64
CA LYS A 287 9.61 11.27 -4.34
C LYS A 287 10.55 10.61 -3.31
N LEU A 288 11.17 9.49 -3.67
CA LEU A 288 12.13 8.80 -2.82
C LEU A 288 13.48 9.55 -2.83
N VAL A 289 13.95 9.95 -1.64
CA VAL A 289 15.32 10.43 -1.45
C VAL A 289 16.20 9.20 -1.19
N PRO A 290 17.09 8.79 -2.12
CA PRO A 290 17.65 7.44 -2.13
C PRO A 290 18.23 6.97 -0.79
N PHE A 291 19.17 7.67 -0.20
CA PHE A 291 19.85 7.21 1.03
C PHE A 291 18.95 7.25 2.28
N TRP A 292 18.30 8.39 2.53
CA TRP A 292 17.51 8.58 3.75
C TRP A 292 16.24 7.74 3.78
N SER A 293 15.58 7.58 2.64
CA SER A 293 14.39 6.73 2.55
C SER A 293 14.73 5.26 2.80
N TRP A 294 15.88 4.77 2.35
CA TRP A 294 16.33 3.41 2.58
C TRP A 294 16.64 3.15 4.05
N LEU A 295 17.35 4.08 4.71
CA LEU A 295 17.63 3.97 6.13
C LEU A 295 16.34 3.99 6.97
N GLN A 296 15.41 4.89 6.63
CA GLN A 296 14.11 4.95 7.27
C GLN A 296 13.33 3.66 7.08
N MET A 297 13.24 3.15 5.85
CA MET A 297 12.55 1.88 5.57
C MET A 297 13.20 0.71 6.33
N GLY A 298 14.52 0.60 6.33
CA GLY A 298 15.23 -0.43 7.09
C GLY A 298 14.89 -0.40 8.58
N ARG A 299 14.91 0.79 9.20
CA ARG A 299 14.46 0.99 10.58
C ARG A 299 13.00 0.57 10.77
N ASP A 300 12.12 0.95 9.85
CA ASP A 300 10.70 0.65 9.93
C ASP A 300 10.43 -0.86 9.84
N LEU A 301 11.21 -1.62 9.03
CA LEU A 301 11.14 -3.08 8.98
C LEU A 301 11.46 -3.73 10.33
N ILE A 302 12.50 -3.27 11.00
CA ILE A 302 12.86 -3.76 12.34
C ILE A 302 11.73 -3.46 13.33
N PHE A 303 11.17 -2.24 13.29
CA PHE A 303 10.06 -1.86 14.16
C PHE A 303 8.79 -2.65 13.87
N ILE A 304 8.43 -2.90 12.61
CA ILE A 304 7.32 -3.77 12.24
C ILE A 304 7.49 -5.11 12.96
N ARG A 305 8.63 -5.78 12.75
CA ARG A 305 8.88 -7.10 13.35
C ARG A 305 8.80 -7.08 14.87
N LEU A 306 9.47 -6.14 15.53
CA LEU A 306 9.52 -6.05 16.99
C LEU A 306 8.15 -5.74 17.60
N ARG A 307 7.40 -4.80 17.02
CA ARG A 307 6.12 -4.36 17.55
C ARG A 307 5.06 -5.45 17.49
N TYR A 308 5.02 -6.23 16.41
CA TYR A 308 4.15 -7.40 16.34
C TYR A 308 4.64 -8.53 17.24
N LEU A 309 5.95 -8.79 17.34
CA LEU A 309 6.52 -9.82 18.20
C LEU A 309 6.27 -9.54 19.68
N THR A 310 6.37 -8.28 20.11
CA THR A 310 6.15 -7.86 21.51
C THR A 310 4.67 -7.64 21.84
N GLY A 311 3.76 -7.76 20.86
CA GLY A 311 2.33 -7.49 21.03
C GLY A 311 1.97 -6.01 21.21
N ALA A 312 2.93 -5.09 20.96
CA ALA A 312 2.66 -3.65 20.96
C ALA A 312 1.70 -3.25 19.83
N TRP A 313 1.80 -3.93 18.69
CA TRP A 313 0.81 -3.90 17.62
C TRP A 313 0.03 -5.21 17.60
N LYS A 314 -1.29 -5.08 17.49
CA LYS A 314 -2.19 -6.23 17.45
C LYS A 314 -2.88 -6.32 16.10
N LEU A 315 -3.05 -7.53 15.61
CA LEU A 315 -3.90 -7.78 14.46
C LEU A 315 -5.36 -7.70 14.91
N HIS A 316 -6.19 -7.01 14.16
CA HIS A 316 -7.63 -7.08 14.37
C HIS A 316 -8.11 -8.48 13.96
N PRO A 317 -8.75 -9.24 14.85
CA PRO A 317 -9.30 -10.53 14.47
C PRO A 317 -10.35 -10.33 13.37
N ALA A 318 -10.41 -11.28 12.44
CA ALA A 318 -11.51 -11.34 11.50
C ALA A 318 -12.82 -11.33 12.29
N VAL A 319 -13.69 -10.38 12.00
CA VAL A 319 -15.08 -10.44 12.48
C VAL A 319 -15.65 -11.67 11.81
N LYS A 320 -15.80 -12.77 12.54
CA LYS A 320 -16.51 -13.94 12.04
C LYS A 320 -17.93 -13.47 11.72
N SER A 321 -18.24 -13.35 10.43
CA SER A 321 -19.61 -13.26 9.99
C SER A 321 -20.29 -14.55 10.38
N HIS A 322 -21.20 -14.47 11.36
CA HIS A 322 -22.12 -15.54 11.67
C HIS A 322 -23.22 -15.60 10.62
#